data_0bad6f914175eb469ddb0378e461fb64
#
_entry.id   0bad6f914175eb469ddb0378e461fb64
#
_cell.length_a   1.000
_cell.length_b   1.000
_cell.length_c   1.000
_cell.angle_alpha   90.00
_cell.angle_beta   90.00
_cell.angle_gamma   90.00
#
_symmetry.space_group_name_H-M   'P 1'
#
loop_
_entity.id
_entity.type
_entity.pdbx_description
1 polymer ?
#
loop_
_entity_poly.entity_id
_entity_poly.type
_entity_poly.pdbx_seq_one_letter_code
_entity_poly.pdbx_strand_id
1 'polypeptide(L)'
;MAGKKNRFVRETSPGNFYPQSMLSAGISSELWGVRFQTIQAMNAFPCLQVIVAERQSNRAYRYEGRFRSSEKHCLFKFTLAGEGRFRTGRKEYRLLPGHGFLCEINDPATSYYYPPNGRFPWEFVSINFIGTTATAMTREFVNRFGPVFQLPADIGFIPEITDWRRYNREELRITPADSTRIIANLFAALSQSKISLDQFDAGFMLAQETRVLVRKNLPKDCSVKFLANQLNVSREHLSRVFKAQTAQTLRQYLMRHKMIEACRLIKETRLTHKEIAAEMGYNVPAHFTRAFRQIMRMTPRRFRAVGTVPTQ
;
A
#
# COMPACT_ATOMS: atom_id res chain seq x y z
N MET A 1 -1.38 7.47 -27.77
CA MET A 1 -0.73 6.25 -27.23
C MET A 1 0.76 6.52 -27.10
N ALA A 2 1.23 7.01 -25.96
CA ALA A 2 2.65 7.26 -25.73
C ALA A 2 3.25 6.01 -25.07
N GLY A 3 4.17 5.35 -25.80
CA GLY A 3 4.86 4.16 -25.30
C GLY A 3 5.63 4.47 -24.02
N LYS A 4 5.35 3.71 -22.95
CA LYS A 4 6.18 3.71 -21.75
C LYS A 4 7.61 3.36 -22.15
N LYS A 5 8.51 4.35 -22.19
CA LYS A 5 9.96 4.12 -22.39
C LYS A 5 10.43 3.13 -21.33
N ASN A 6 11.07 2.05 -21.79
CA ASN A 6 11.70 1.04 -20.93
C ASN A 6 12.68 1.74 -19.96
N ARG A 7 12.36 1.77 -18.68
CA ARG A 7 13.19 2.39 -17.61
C ARG A 7 14.35 1.53 -17.17
N PHE A 8 14.45 0.28 -17.66
CA PHE A 8 15.43 -0.70 -17.21
C PHE A 8 16.48 -0.94 -18.29
N VAL A 9 17.73 -0.95 -17.87
CA VAL A 9 18.87 -1.28 -18.74
C VAL A 9 19.03 -2.81 -18.73
N ARG A 10 19.08 -3.43 -19.91
CA ARG A 10 19.26 -4.88 -20.09
C ARG A 10 20.74 -5.22 -20.18
N GLU A 11 21.17 -6.20 -19.43
CA GLU A 11 22.44 -6.89 -19.64
C GLU A 11 22.16 -8.38 -19.74
N THR A 12 22.63 -9.04 -20.77
CA THR A 12 22.56 -10.49 -20.94
C THR A 12 23.84 -11.11 -20.41
N SER A 13 23.78 -11.69 -19.21
CA SER A 13 24.85 -12.56 -18.70
C SER A 13 24.32 -13.97 -18.49
N PRO A 14 24.99 -15.00 -19.02
CA PRO A 14 24.66 -16.38 -18.73
C PRO A 14 25.24 -16.77 -17.37
N GLY A 15 24.52 -16.47 -16.29
CA GLY A 15 24.91 -16.85 -14.93
C GLY A 15 23.83 -17.65 -14.24
N ASN A 16 24.21 -18.64 -13.44
CA ASN A 16 23.31 -19.45 -12.64
C ASN A 16 22.41 -18.57 -11.77
N PHE A 17 21.10 -18.77 -11.88
CA PHE A 17 20.07 -17.92 -11.25
C PHE A 17 19.99 -18.03 -9.71
N TYR A 18 20.72 -18.95 -9.10
CA TYR A 18 20.70 -19.18 -7.64
C TYR A 18 22.04 -18.88 -7.00
N PRO A 19 22.06 -18.39 -5.74
CA PRO A 19 23.23 -18.53 -4.89
C PRO A 19 23.70 -20.01 -4.92
N GLN A 20 24.98 -20.27 -4.87
CA GLN A 20 25.52 -21.64 -4.94
C GLN A 20 24.88 -22.62 -3.94
N SER A 21 24.38 -22.10 -2.81
CA SER A 21 23.59 -22.86 -1.83
C SER A 21 22.24 -23.40 -2.33
N MET A 22 21.66 -22.80 -3.39
CA MET A 22 20.42 -23.29 -4.03
C MET A 22 20.67 -24.35 -5.10
N LEU A 23 21.88 -24.45 -5.64
CA LEU A 23 22.24 -25.39 -6.71
C LEU A 23 22.44 -26.83 -6.23
N SER A 24 22.64 -27.03 -4.92
CA SER A 24 22.89 -28.37 -4.34
C SER A 24 21.66 -29.28 -4.30
N ALA A 25 20.47 -28.78 -4.53
CA ALA A 25 19.23 -29.58 -4.47
C ALA A 25 18.64 -29.95 -5.82
N GLY A 26 19.34 -29.97 -6.91
CA GLY A 26 19.07 -30.60 -8.22
C GLY A 26 17.62 -30.76 -8.76
N ILE A 27 16.59 -30.07 -8.24
CA ILE A 27 15.19 -30.48 -8.34
C ILE A 27 14.23 -29.28 -8.43
N SER A 28 14.74 -28.11 -8.79
CA SER A 28 13.87 -26.95 -9.00
C SER A 28 13.51 -26.83 -10.48
N SER A 29 12.23 -26.93 -10.81
CA SER A 29 11.74 -26.48 -12.11
C SER A 29 11.37 -25.03 -12.03
N GLU A 30 12.34 -24.15 -12.24
CA GLU A 30 12.11 -22.73 -12.45
C GLU A 30 11.19 -22.55 -13.66
N LEU A 31 10.09 -21.83 -13.47
CA LEU A 31 9.19 -21.45 -14.57
C LEU A 31 9.71 -20.19 -15.26
N TRP A 32 10.16 -19.23 -14.49
CA TRP A 32 10.82 -18.01 -14.96
C TRP A 32 11.49 -17.29 -13.78
N GLY A 33 12.49 -16.47 -14.06
CA GLY A 33 13.19 -15.69 -13.05
C GLY A 33 13.83 -14.43 -13.63
N VAL A 34 13.87 -13.37 -12.82
CA VAL A 34 14.50 -12.07 -13.14
C VAL A 34 15.37 -11.65 -11.99
N ARG A 35 16.62 -11.28 -12.28
CA ARG A 35 17.56 -10.71 -11.31
C ARG A 35 17.54 -9.20 -11.37
N PHE A 36 17.87 -8.59 -10.27
CA PHE A 36 17.95 -7.14 -10.16
C PHE A 36 19.28 -6.71 -9.54
N GLN A 37 19.98 -5.84 -10.24
CA GLN A 37 21.15 -5.14 -9.74
C GLN A 37 20.75 -3.71 -9.42
N THR A 38 20.72 -3.36 -8.13
CA THR A 38 20.45 -1.97 -7.74
C THR A 38 21.70 -1.14 -7.92
N ILE A 39 21.67 -0.17 -8.84
CA ILE A 39 22.76 0.77 -9.08
C ILE A 39 22.90 1.74 -7.91
N GLN A 40 24.15 1.99 -7.48
CA GLN A 40 24.43 2.84 -6.31
C GLN A 40 23.61 2.43 -5.07
N ALA A 41 23.58 1.11 -4.80
CA ALA A 41 22.86 0.58 -3.65
C ALA A 41 23.31 1.25 -2.34
N MET A 42 22.33 1.56 -1.48
CA MET A 42 22.54 2.13 -0.15
C MET A 42 22.03 1.15 0.89
N ASN A 43 22.82 0.86 1.94
CA ASN A 43 22.51 -0.16 2.94
C ASN A 43 21.14 0.04 3.65
N ALA A 44 20.73 1.28 3.80
CA ALA A 44 19.46 1.60 4.44
C ALA A 44 18.25 1.29 3.54
N PHE A 45 18.41 1.44 2.22
CA PHE A 45 17.29 1.30 1.28
C PHE A 45 16.98 -0.17 0.97
N PRO A 46 15.69 -0.51 0.81
CA PRO A 46 15.30 -1.81 0.30
C PRO A 46 15.87 -2.06 -1.09
N CYS A 47 16.59 -3.18 -1.27
CA CYS A 47 17.14 -3.59 -2.55
C CYS A 47 16.53 -4.91 -3.00
N LEU A 48 15.80 -4.87 -4.11
CA LEU A 48 15.26 -6.06 -4.75
C LEU A 48 16.39 -6.87 -5.37
N GLN A 49 16.41 -8.18 -5.17
CA GLN A 49 17.45 -9.06 -5.68
C GLN A 49 16.94 -9.97 -6.79
N VAL A 50 15.82 -10.65 -6.56
CA VAL A 50 15.27 -11.59 -7.51
C VAL A 50 13.76 -11.71 -7.35
N ILE A 51 13.07 -11.87 -8.48
CA ILE A 51 11.70 -12.37 -8.55
C ILE A 51 11.75 -13.66 -9.37
N VAL A 52 11.27 -14.77 -8.78
CA VAL A 52 11.34 -16.09 -9.43
C VAL A 52 10.05 -16.86 -9.21
N ALA A 53 9.53 -17.49 -10.24
CA ALA A 53 8.44 -18.45 -10.14
C ALA A 53 8.98 -19.86 -10.33
N GLU A 54 8.50 -20.77 -9.48
CA GLU A 54 8.93 -22.16 -9.45
C GLU A 54 7.73 -23.10 -9.35
N ARG A 55 7.94 -24.34 -9.84
CA ARG A 55 7.02 -25.45 -9.69
C ARG A 55 7.75 -26.59 -8.95
N GLN A 56 7.25 -26.99 -7.79
CA GLN A 56 7.85 -28.01 -6.96
C GLN A 56 6.90 -29.18 -6.77
N SER A 57 7.39 -30.39 -7.03
CA SER A 57 6.68 -31.65 -6.76
C SER A 57 7.52 -32.65 -5.96
N ASN A 58 8.77 -32.29 -5.68
CA ASN A 58 9.70 -33.16 -4.98
C ASN A 58 9.58 -32.99 -3.46
N ARG A 59 9.43 -34.11 -2.77
CA ARG A 59 9.38 -34.18 -1.30
C ARG A 59 10.69 -33.78 -0.61
N ALA A 60 11.81 -33.81 -1.33
CA ALA A 60 13.09 -33.31 -0.81
C ALA A 60 13.17 -31.77 -0.83
N TYR A 61 12.24 -31.08 -1.51
CA TYR A 61 12.17 -29.61 -1.48
C TYR A 61 11.77 -29.15 -0.08
N ARG A 62 12.79 -28.82 0.70
CA ARG A 62 12.66 -28.35 2.09
C ARG A 62 13.78 -27.40 2.43
N TYR A 63 13.42 -26.22 2.93
CA TYR A 63 14.35 -25.22 3.39
C TYR A 63 14.10 -24.92 4.86
N GLU A 64 15.17 -24.91 5.66
CA GLU A 64 15.14 -24.59 7.07
C GLU A 64 16.07 -23.42 7.36
N GLY A 65 15.58 -22.34 7.98
CA GLY A 65 16.33 -21.12 8.25
C GLY A 65 17.56 -21.37 9.12
N ARG A 66 17.53 -22.37 10.03
CA ARG A 66 18.67 -22.74 10.88
C ARG A 66 19.94 -23.12 10.11
N PHE A 67 19.80 -23.59 8.86
CA PHE A 67 20.93 -23.95 8.01
C PHE A 67 21.34 -22.83 7.05
N ARG A 68 20.72 -21.66 7.17
CA ARG A 68 20.91 -20.51 6.27
C ARG A 68 21.42 -19.25 7.01
N SER A 69 22.17 -19.43 8.10
CA SER A 69 22.66 -18.34 8.95
C SER A 69 23.53 -17.31 8.22
N SER A 70 24.20 -17.71 7.14
CA SER A 70 25.01 -16.82 6.28
C SER A 70 24.18 -15.97 5.32
N GLU A 71 22.93 -16.34 5.07
CA GLU A 71 22.06 -15.63 4.13
C GLU A 71 21.29 -14.54 4.87
N LYS A 72 21.37 -13.29 4.37
CA LYS A 72 20.80 -12.12 5.05
C LYS A 72 19.80 -11.41 4.13
N HIS A 73 18.76 -12.11 3.69
CA HIS A 73 17.70 -11.52 2.90
C HIS A 73 16.32 -11.84 3.45
N CYS A 74 15.36 -11.00 3.12
CA CYS A 74 13.95 -11.22 3.35
C CYS A 74 13.34 -11.95 2.15
N LEU A 75 12.38 -12.81 2.43
CA LEU A 75 11.65 -13.60 1.45
C LEU A 75 10.16 -13.37 1.60
N PHE A 76 9.50 -12.96 0.52
CA PHE A 76 8.06 -13.14 0.36
C PHE A 76 7.82 -14.23 -0.70
N LYS A 77 6.99 -15.23 -0.37
CA LYS A 77 6.61 -16.31 -1.29
C LYS A 77 5.10 -16.43 -1.35
N PHE A 78 4.54 -16.45 -2.57
CA PHE A 78 3.10 -16.47 -2.82
C PHE A 78 2.72 -17.69 -3.65
N THR A 79 1.74 -18.45 -3.20
CA THR A 79 1.24 -19.66 -3.87
C THR A 79 0.29 -19.30 -5.02
N LEU A 80 0.65 -19.72 -6.23
CA LEU A 80 -0.16 -19.56 -7.44
C LEU A 80 -1.08 -20.77 -7.65
N ALA A 81 -0.56 -22.00 -7.44
CA ALA A 81 -1.31 -23.24 -7.59
C ALA A 81 -0.75 -24.34 -6.67
N GLY A 82 -1.55 -25.38 -6.44
CA GLY A 82 -1.15 -26.50 -5.57
C GLY A 82 -1.11 -26.13 -4.10
N GLU A 83 -0.20 -26.76 -3.35
CA GLU A 83 -0.09 -26.56 -1.91
C GLU A 83 1.35 -26.62 -1.44
N GLY A 84 1.76 -25.64 -0.61
CA GLY A 84 3.01 -25.64 0.14
C GLY A 84 2.77 -25.69 1.65
N ARG A 85 3.87 -25.79 2.40
CA ARG A 85 3.90 -25.69 3.86
C ARG A 85 4.87 -24.61 4.30
N PHE A 86 4.49 -23.89 5.33
CA PHE A 86 5.36 -22.97 6.04
C PHE A 86 5.21 -23.23 7.54
N ARG A 87 6.34 -23.33 8.25
CA ARG A 87 6.37 -23.53 9.70
C ARG A 87 7.18 -22.43 10.37
N THR A 88 6.69 -21.93 11.49
CA THR A 88 7.45 -21.07 12.40
C THR A 88 7.24 -21.55 13.84
N GLY A 89 8.34 -21.87 14.53
CA GLY A 89 8.30 -22.52 15.82
C GLY A 89 7.52 -23.84 15.80
N ARG A 90 6.46 -23.91 16.60
CA ARG A 90 5.56 -25.08 16.68
C ARG A 90 4.36 -25.00 15.73
N LYS A 91 4.12 -23.85 15.06
CA LYS A 91 2.94 -23.62 14.23
C LYS A 91 3.25 -23.89 12.76
N GLU A 92 2.44 -24.71 12.14
CA GLU A 92 2.49 -25.02 10.71
C GLU A 92 1.29 -24.44 9.99
N TYR A 93 1.52 -23.91 8.78
CA TYR A 93 0.51 -23.31 7.92
C TYR A 93 0.45 -24.03 6.58
N ARG A 94 -0.75 -24.24 6.09
CA ARG A 94 -1.02 -24.67 4.72
C ARG A 94 -1.02 -23.46 3.82
N LEU A 95 -0.24 -23.51 2.75
CA LEU A 95 -0.17 -22.45 1.76
C LEU A 95 -0.93 -22.89 0.51
N LEU A 96 -2.20 -22.56 0.47
CA LEU A 96 -3.08 -22.77 -0.68
C LEU A 96 -2.96 -21.61 -1.67
N PRO A 97 -3.50 -21.72 -2.92
CA PRO A 97 -3.56 -20.60 -3.84
C PRO A 97 -4.13 -19.34 -3.17
N GLY A 98 -3.47 -18.20 -3.37
CA GLY A 98 -3.80 -16.96 -2.69
C GLY A 98 -3.12 -16.77 -1.33
N HIS A 99 -2.42 -17.77 -0.80
CA HIS A 99 -1.64 -17.62 0.44
C HIS A 99 -0.17 -17.33 0.13
N GLY A 100 0.40 -16.42 0.90
CA GLY A 100 1.82 -16.13 0.90
C GLY A 100 2.38 -16.09 2.32
N PHE A 101 3.70 -16.16 2.43
CA PHE A 101 4.40 -15.93 3.69
C PHE A 101 5.55 -14.94 3.50
N LEU A 102 5.86 -14.24 4.58
CA LEU A 102 6.96 -13.29 4.70
C LEU A 102 7.87 -13.72 5.85
N CYS A 103 9.17 -13.79 5.63
CA CYS A 103 10.15 -14.10 6.68
C CYS A 103 11.55 -13.54 6.36
N GLU A 104 12.41 -13.49 7.37
CA GLU A 104 13.86 -13.49 7.17
C GLU A 104 14.28 -14.93 6.87
N ILE A 105 15.10 -15.13 5.83
CA ILE A 105 15.42 -16.47 5.34
C ILE A 105 16.28 -17.28 6.34
N ASN A 106 17.03 -16.58 7.17
CA ASN A 106 17.94 -17.14 8.17
C ASN A 106 17.31 -17.25 9.57
N ASP A 107 16.01 -17.00 9.72
CA ASP A 107 15.33 -17.22 10.99
C ASP A 107 15.30 -18.72 11.33
N PRO A 108 16.01 -19.17 12.38
CA PRO A 108 16.12 -20.58 12.72
C PRO A 108 14.78 -21.24 13.11
N ALA A 109 13.79 -20.44 13.46
CA ALA A 109 12.45 -20.93 13.79
C ALA A 109 11.61 -21.27 12.57
N THR A 110 12.03 -20.86 11.36
CA THR A 110 11.23 -21.00 10.13
C THR A 110 11.68 -22.15 9.23
N SER A 111 10.73 -22.74 8.55
CA SER A 111 10.97 -23.66 7.43
C SER A 111 9.82 -23.62 6.44
N TYR A 112 10.10 -23.90 5.16
CA TYR A 112 9.07 -24.08 4.14
C TYR A 112 9.43 -25.26 3.22
N TYR A 113 8.40 -25.96 2.74
CA TYR A 113 8.60 -27.22 2.03
C TYR A 113 7.38 -27.65 1.23
N TYR A 114 7.61 -28.55 0.27
CA TYR A 114 6.55 -29.27 -0.42
C TYR A 114 5.99 -30.37 0.53
N PRO A 115 4.65 -30.48 0.70
CA PRO A 115 4.08 -31.41 1.68
C PRO A 115 4.38 -32.88 1.32
N PRO A 116 4.67 -33.74 2.31
CA PRO A 116 4.97 -35.17 2.07
C PRO A 116 3.86 -35.93 1.33
N ASN A 117 2.60 -35.50 1.54
CA ASN A 117 1.40 -36.06 0.91
C ASN A 117 0.85 -35.19 -0.21
N GLY A 118 1.68 -34.32 -0.78
CA GLY A 118 1.27 -33.44 -1.89
C GLY A 118 0.80 -34.23 -3.10
N ARG A 119 -0.37 -33.90 -3.62
CA ARG A 119 -0.98 -34.55 -4.80
C ARG A 119 -0.74 -33.78 -6.08
N PHE A 120 -0.59 -32.46 -5.99
CA PHE A 120 -0.40 -31.53 -7.11
C PHE A 120 0.86 -30.70 -6.89
N PRO A 121 1.60 -30.36 -7.94
CA PRO A 121 2.78 -29.51 -7.82
C PRO A 121 2.44 -28.19 -7.13
N TRP A 122 3.34 -27.72 -6.27
CA TRP A 122 3.27 -26.40 -5.66
C TRP A 122 3.90 -25.37 -6.59
N GLU A 123 3.08 -24.50 -7.16
CA GLU A 123 3.54 -23.36 -7.97
C GLU A 123 3.48 -22.09 -7.15
N PHE A 124 4.57 -21.33 -7.16
CA PHE A 124 4.67 -20.11 -6.39
C PHE A 124 5.56 -19.08 -7.08
N VAL A 125 5.40 -17.82 -6.73
CA VAL A 125 6.34 -16.74 -7.05
C VAL A 125 7.00 -16.27 -5.75
N SER A 126 8.31 -16.03 -5.80
CA SER A 126 9.13 -15.55 -4.69
C SER A 126 9.75 -14.21 -5.02
N ILE A 127 9.84 -13.34 -4.02
CA ILE A 127 10.55 -12.06 -4.08
C ILE A 127 11.60 -12.08 -2.97
N ASN A 128 12.87 -11.93 -3.34
CA ASN A 128 13.97 -11.80 -2.40
C ASN A 128 14.49 -10.37 -2.39
N PHE A 129 14.69 -9.82 -1.22
CA PHE A 129 15.12 -8.44 -1.05
C PHE A 129 15.95 -8.26 0.23
N ILE A 130 16.85 -7.26 0.22
CA ILE A 130 17.76 -6.93 1.32
C ILE A 130 17.62 -5.45 1.70
N GLY A 131 18.30 -5.06 2.76
CA GLY A 131 18.37 -3.70 3.27
C GLY A 131 17.93 -3.62 4.74
N THR A 132 18.54 -2.74 5.52
CA THR A 132 18.22 -2.64 6.95
C THR A 132 16.78 -2.23 7.21
N THR A 133 16.24 -1.28 6.41
CA THR A 133 14.84 -0.89 6.48
C THR A 133 13.91 -2.03 6.08
N ALA A 134 14.23 -2.78 5.02
CA ALA A 134 13.43 -3.93 4.58
C ALA A 134 13.36 -5.03 5.66
N THR A 135 14.49 -5.30 6.33
CA THR A 135 14.55 -6.25 7.44
C THR A 135 13.72 -5.78 8.64
N ALA A 136 13.84 -4.50 9.02
CA ALA A 136 13.05 -3.92 10.11
C ALA A 136 11.54 -3.99 9.82
N MET A 137 11.13 -3.62 8.60
CA MET A 137 9.74 -3.72 8.16
C MET A 137 9.25 -5.17 8.20
N THR A 138 10.03 -6.13 7.70
CA THR A 138 9.69 -7.55 7.72
C THR A 138 9.43 -8.03 9.14
N ARG A 139 10.32 -7.72 10.09
CA ARG A 139 10.17 -8.10 11.50
C ARG A 139 8.91 -7.50 12.13
N GLU A 140 8.68 -6.21 11.91
CA GLU A 140 7.52 -5.53 12.46
C GLU A 140 6.22 -6.12 11.92
N PHE A 141 6.14 -6.36 10.61
CA PHE A 141 4.97 -6.98 9.98
C PHE A 141 4.71 -8.40 10.48
N VAL A 142 5.74 -9.23 10.55
CA VAL A 142 5.62 -10.61 11.05
C VAL A 142 5.21 -10.63 12.52
N ASN A 143 5.78 -9.77 13.35
CA ASN A 143 5.43 -9.67 14.76
C ASN A 143 3.99 -9.19 14.98
N ARG A 144 3.54 -8.23 14.19
CA ARG A 144 2.21 -7.63 14.35
C ARG A 144 1.09 -8.46 13.73
N PHE A 145 1.31 -9.02 12.54
CA PHE A 145 0.27 -9.64 11.71
C PHE A 145 0.45 -11.14 11.53
N GLY A 146 1.55 -11.70 12.03
CA GLY A 146 1.97 -13.06 11.75
C GLY A 146 2.62 -13.20 10.36
N PRO A 147 3.28 -14.34 10.11
CA PRO A 147 4.09 -14.53 8.90
C PRO A 147 3.29 -14.91 7.65
N VAL A 148 2.02 -15.34 7.77
CA VAL A 148 1.22 -15.84 6.65
C VAL A 148 0.11 -14.85 6.31
N PHE A 149 -0.04 -14.58 5.02
CA PHE A 149 -0.98 -13.60 4.45
C PHE A 149 -1.84 -14.28 3.40
N GLN A 150 -3.10 -13.87 3.32
CA GLN A 150 -4.00 -14.26 2.26
C GLN A 150 -4.24 -13.03 1.37
N LEU A 151 -3.86 -13.12 0.10
CA LEU A 151 -4.00 -12.05 -0.88
C LEU A 151 -4.95 -12.53 -1.98
N PRO A 152 -6.00 -11.78 -2.30
CA PRO A 152 -6.78 -12.03 -3.51
C PRO A 152 -5.86 -11.96 -4.74
N ALA A 153 -6.06 -12.88 -5.69
CA ALA A 153 -5.21 -12.96 -6.88
C ALA A 153 -5.29 -11.73 -7.81
N ASP A 154 -6.36 -10.95 -7.67
CA ASP A 154 -6.63 -9.70 -8.39
C ASP A 154 -6.09 -8.45 -7.69
N ILE A 155 -5.51 -8.59 -6.48
CA ILE A 155 -4.76 -7.47 -5.87
C ILE A 155 -3.65 -7.03 -6.83
N GLY A 156 -3.63 -5.75 -7.20
CA GLY A 156 -2.76 -5.16 -8.22
C GLY A 156 -1.28 -5.51 -8.12
N PHE A 157 -0.78 -5.82 -6.91
CA PHE A 157 0.60 -6.24 -6.68
C PHE A 157 0.91 -7.62 -7.28
N ILE A 158 0.02 -8.62 -7.18
CA ILE A 158 0.27 -9.96 -7.72
C ILE A 158 0.38 -9.96 -9.25
N PRO A 159 -0.54 -9.35 -10.01
CA PRO A 159 -0.35 -9.11 -11.44
C PRO A 159 0.94 -8.35 -11.76
N GLU A 160 1.30 -7.31 -10.99
CA GLU A 160 2.55 -6.53 -11.18
C GLU A 160 3.78 -7.44 -11.13
N ILE A 161 3.91 -8.29 -10.10
CA ILE A 161 5.09 -9.16 -9.95
C ILE A 161 5.09 -10.31 -10.95
N THR A 162 3.94 -10.83 -11.36
CA THR A 162 3.88 -11.90 -12.38
C THR A 162 4.16 -11.39 -13.80
N ASP A 163 3.93 -10.10 -14.06
CA ASP A 163 4.25 -9.47 -15.35
C ASP A 163 5.77 -9.39 -15.61
N TRP A 164 6.60 -9.49 -14.57
CA TRP A 164 8.05 -9.58 -14.72
C TRP A 164 8.51 -10.81 -15.52
N ARG A 165 7.67 -11.84 -15.71
CA ARG A 165 7.95 -13.02 -16.58
C ARG A 165 8.39 -12.63 -18.00
N ARG A 166 8.04 -11.44 -18.48
CA ARG A 166 8.46 -10.91 -19.79
C ARG A 166 9.97 -10.66 -19.88
N TYR A 167 10.65 -10.54 -18.73
CA TYR A 167 12.10 -10.39 -18.62
C TYR A 167 12.77 -11.69 -18.14
N ASN A 168 12.17 -12.84 -18.43
CA ASN A 168 12.67 -14.13 -17.98
C ASN A 168 14.15 -14.32 -18.37
N ARG A 169 14.96 -14.74 -17.39
CA ARG A 169 16.42 -14.94 -17.48
C ARG A 169 17.23 -13.67 -17.76
N GLU A 170 16.65 -12.51 -17.54
CA GLU A 170 17.37 -11.24 -17.64
C GLU A 170 17.90 -10.79 -16.26
N GLU A 171 18.98 -10.05 -16.29
CA GLU A 171 19.43 -9.23 -15.17
C GLU A 171 19.15 -7.76 -15.51
N LEU A 172 18.38 -7.11 -14.63
CA LEU A 172 17.92 -5.74 -14.84
C LEU A 172 18.59 -4.80 -13.85
N ARG A 173 19.13 -3.70 -14.37
CA ARG A 173 19.65 -2.62 -13.55
C ARG A 173 18.51 -1.70 -13.15
N ILE A 174 18.31 -1.49 -11.84
CA ILE A 174 17.26 -0.65 -11.29
C ILE A 174 17.82 0.38 -10.33
N THR A 175 17.12 1.50 -10.16
CA THR A 175 17.49 2.51 -9.16
C THR A 175 17.06 2.08 -7.75
N PRO A 176 17.70 2.65 -6.68
CA PRO A 176 17.22 2.44 -5.31
C PRO A 176 15.76 2.86 -5.13
N ALA A 177 15.30 3.90 -5.82
CA ALA A 177 13.93 4.37 -5.78
C ALA A 177 12.95 3.35 -6.38
N ASP A 178 13.27 2.74 -7.55
CA ASP A 178 12.43 1.71 -8.16
C ASP A 178 12.37 0.45 -7.30
N SER A 179 13.51 0.03 -6.74
CA SER A 179 13.60 -1.10 -5.81
C SER A 179 12.73 -0.86 -4.57
N THR A 180 12.87 0.31 -3.95
CA THR A 180 12.06 0.70 -2.78
C THR A 180 10.57 0.74 -3.12
N ARG A 181 10.18 1.27 -4.28
CA ARG A 181 8.79 1.33 -4.71
C ARG A 181 8.16 -0.06 -4.84
N ILE A 182 8.87 -1.03 -5.45
CA ILE A 182 8.37 -2.40 -5.61
C ILE A 182 8.17 -3.05 -4.23
N ILE A 183 9.13 -2.89 -3.32
CA ILE A 183 9.05 -3.47 -1.98
C ILE A 183 7.99 -2.75 -1.13
N ALA A 184 7.84 -1.43 -1.25
CA ALA A 184 6.76 -0.69 -0.60
C ALA A 184 5.37 -1.13 -1.09
N ASN A 185 5.20 -1.42 -2.39
CA ASN A 185 3.96 -1.97 -2.94
C ASN A 185 3.65 -3.37 -2.36
N LEU A 186 4.66 -4.21 -2.14
CA LEU A 186 4.48 -5.47 -1.42
C LEU A 186 3.90 -5.24 -0.02
N PHE A 187 4.55 -4.40 0.79
CA PHE A 187 4.07 -4.14 2.16
C PHE A 187 2.70 -3.47 2.19
N ALA A 188 2.38 -2.62 1.21
CA ALA A 188 1.04 -2.04 1.06
C ALA A 188 -0.01 -3.13 0.80
N ALA A 189 0.26 -4.08 -0.10
CA ALA A 189 -0.63 -5.22 -0.38
C ALA A 189 -0.80 -6.12 0.85
N LEU A 190 0.29 -6.41 1.57
CA LEU A 190 0.25 -7.19 2.81
C LEU A 190 -0.57 -6.47 3.90
N SER A 191 -0.42 -5.16 4.04
CA SER A 191 -1.22 -4.36 4.96
C SER A 191 -2.71 -4.46 4.64
N GLN A 192 -3.07 -4.28 3.37
CA GLN A 192 -4.46 -4.36 2.91
C GLN A 192 -5.08 -5.73 3.20
N SER A 193 -4.31 -6.81 3.06
CA SER A 193 -4.79 -8.17 3.33
C SER A 193 -5.09 -8.44 4.81
N LYS A 194 -4.50 -7.69 5.72
CA LYS A 194 -4.70 -7.83 7.18
C LYS A 194 -5.65 -6.80 7.77
N ILE A 195 -5.85 -5.72 7.05
CA ILE A 195 -6.91 -4.77 7.37
C ILE A 195 -8.18 -5.39 6.78
N SER A 196 -8.75 -6.38 7.48
CA SER A 196 -10.12 -6.85 7.20
C SER A 196 -11.02 -5.62 7.15
N LEU A 197 -11.94 -5.57 6.18
CA LEU A 197 -13.00 -4.54 6.13
C LEU A 197 -13.75 -4.45 7.48
N ASP A 198 -13.76 -5.51 8.28
CA ASP A 198 -14.27 -5.57 9.64
C ASP A 198 -13.43 -4.79 10.69
N GLN A 199 -12.17 -4.45 10.40
CA GLN A 199 -11.35 -3.57 11.26
C GLN A 199 -11.46 -2.10 10.88
N PHE A 200 -11.92 -1.77 9.69
CA PHE A 200 -12.51 -0.46 9.45
C PHE A 200 -13.91 -0.51 10.04
N ASP A 201 -14.03 -0.08 11.29
CA ASP A 201 -15.32 0.25 11.90
C ASP A 201 -16.17 0.92 10.81
N ALA A 202 -17.41 0.46 10.61
CA ALA A 202 -18.36 1.06 9.67
C ALA A 202 -18.42 2.58 9.82
N GLY A 203 -18.10 3.07 11.03
CA GLY A 203 -17.91 4.48 11.33
C GLY A 203 -16.70 5.11 10.64
N PHE A 204 -15.57 4.42 10.54
CA PHE A 204 -14.40 4.94 9.82
C PHE A 204 -14.70 5.08 8.32
N MET A 205 -15.30 4.06 7.69
CA MET A 205 -15.70 4.11 6.29
C MET A 205 -16.69 5.25 6.04
N LEU A 206 -17.72 5.38 6.88
CA LEU A 206 -18.71 6.45 6.81
C LEU A 206 -18.06 7.84 6.92
N ALA A 207 -17.06 7.99 7.79
CA ALA A 207 -16.32 9.26 7.93
C ALA A 207 -15.47 9.56 6.69
N GLN A 208 -14.83 8.56 6.06
CA GLN A 208 -14.05 8.73 4.84
C GLN A 208 -14.94 9.07 3.62
N GLU A 209 -16.04 8.35 3.43
CA GLU A 209 -17.02 8.66 2.38
C GLU A 209 -17.59 10.07 2.55
N THR A 210 -17.86 10.49 3.79
CA THR A 210 -18.26 11.86 4.11
C THR A 210 -17.22 12.87 3.62
N ARG A 211 -15.92 12.64 3.90
CA ARG A 211 -14.83 13.51 3.44
C ARG A 211 -14.74 13.60 1.92
N VAL A 212 -14.90 12.47 1.23
CA VAL A 212 -14.90 12.43 -0.24
C VAL A 212 -16.08 13.22 -0.80
N LEU A 213 -17.29 13.02 -0.27
CA LEU A 213 -18.48 13.75 -0.67
C LEU A 213 -18.37 15.26 -0.42
N VAL A 214 -17.78 15.67 0.70
CA VAL A 214 -17.53 17.10 0.97
C VAL A 214 -16.61 17.71 -0.09
N ARG A 215 -15.50 17.05 -0.41
CA ARG A 215 -14.57 17.55 -1.45
C ARG A 215 -15.20 17.64 -2.83
N LYS A 216 -16.05 16.66 -3.19
CA LYS A 216 -16.70 16.58 -4.50
C LYS A 216 -17.81 17.63 -4.68
N ASN A 217 -18.54 17.99 -3.59
CA ASN A 217 -19.74 18.81 -3.65
C ASN A 217 -19.54 20.25 -3.16
N LEU A 218 -18.37 20.63 -2.65
CA LEU A 218 -18.06 22.04 -2.40
C LEU A 218 -17.78 22.77 -3.73
N PRO A 219 -18.26 24.03 -3.88
CA PRO A 219 -18.88 24.90 -2.87
C PRO A 219 -20.40 24.75 -2.69
N LYS A 220 -21.11 24.11 -3.63
CA LYS A 220 -22.58 24.06 -3.65
C LYS A 220 -23.13 23.00 -2.69
N ASP A 221 -24.30 23.26 -2.13
CA ASP A 221 -25.21 22.35 -1.39
C ASP A 221 -24.61 21.27 -0.45
N CYS A 222 -23.44 21.51 0.11
CA CYS A 222 -22.83 20.60 1.05
C CYS A 222 -23.30 20.89 2.49
N SER A 223 -24.49 20.40 2.84
CA SER A 223 -25.04 20.45 4.20
C SER A 223 -24.98 19.09 4.88
N VAL A 224 -25.04 19.05 6.22
CA VAL A 224 -25.13 17.78 6.97
C VAL A 224 -26.34 16.95 6.51
N LYS A 225 -27.45 17.59 6.18
CA LYS A 225 -28.66 16.94 5.65
C LYS A 225 -28.39 16.30 4.29
N PHE A 226 -27.75 17.02 3.38
CA PHE A 226 -27.37 16.52 2.07
C PHE A 226 -26.45 15.28 2.20
N LEU A 227 -25.39 15.38 3.00
CA LEU A 227 -24.44 14.29 3.20
C LEU A 227 -25.10 13.06 3.82
N ALA A 228 -25.97 13.24 4.83
CA ALA A 228 -26.70 12.16 5.46
C ALA A 228 -27.62 11.43 4.46
N ASN A 229 -28.32 12.19 3.60
CA ASN A 229 -29.14 11.61 2.54
C ASN A 229 -28.33 10.83 1.50
N GLN A 230 -27.18 11.36 1.07
CA GLN A 230 -26.30 10.68 0.09
C GLN A 230 -25.71 9.38 0.63
N LEU A 231 -25.51 9.31 1.95
CA LEU A 231 -24.95 8.14 2.65
C LEU A 231 -26.01 7.20 3.25
N ASN A 232 -27.30 7.48 3.02
CA ASN A 232 -28.44 6.70 3.53
C ASN A 232 -28.40 6.50 5.06
N VAL A 233 -28.01 7.54 5.81
CA VAL A 233 -27.96 7.52 7.28
C VAL A 233 -28.69 8.72 7.89
N SER A 234 -29.01 8.65 9.19
CA SER A 234 -29.57 9.82 9.88
C SER A 234 -28.49 10.89 10.12
N ARG A 235 -28.91 12.17 10.21
CA ARG A 235 -28.00 13.28 10.51
C ARG A 235 -27.31 13.14 11.84
N GLU A 236 -28.02 12.63 12.82
CA GLU A 236 -27.55 12.37 14.18
C GLU A 236 -26.48 11.29 14.17
N HIS A 237 -26.74 10.18 13.48
CA HIS A 237 -25.79 9.09 13.33
C HIS A 237 -24.50 9.57 12.63
N LEU A 238 -24.64 10.23 11.46
CA LEU A 238 -23.51 10.78 10.71
C LEU A 238 -22.67 11.74 11.57
N SER A 239 -23.30 12.68 12.27
CA SER A 239 -22.61 13.66 13.09
C SER A 239 -21.86 13.03 14.26
N ARG A 240 -22.48 12.04 14.93
CA ARG A 240 -21.88 11.30 16.04
C ARG A 240 -20.68 10.49 15.58
N VAL A 241 -20.84 9.70 14.53
CA VAL A 241 -19.77 8.86 13.95
C VAL A 241 -18.63 9.72 13.44
N PHE A 242 -18.91 10.76 12.67
CA PHE A 242 -17.87 11.65 12.15
C PHE A 242 -17.05 12.30 13.27
N LYS A 243 -17.70 12.76 14.34
CA LYS A 243 -17.00 13.32 15.50
C LYS A 243 -16.14 12.27 16.23
N ALA A 244 -16.64 11.06 16.42
CA ALA A 244 -15.90 9.96 17.04
C ALA A 244 -14.63 9.61 16.25
N GLN A 245 -14.73 9.56 14.91
CA GLN A 245 -13.64 9.15 14.03
C GLN A 245 -12.64 10.28 13.70
N THR A 246 -13.02 11.55 13.85
CA THR A 246 -12.19 12.69 13.40
C THR A 246 -11.83 13.67 14.50
N ALA A 247 -12.32 13.47 15.73
CA ALA A 247 -12.19 14.38 16.88
C ALA A 247 -12.75 15.81 16.65
N GLN A 248 -13.43 16.07 15.52
CA GLN A 248 -14.06 17.36 15.22
C GLN A 248 -15.51 17.15 14.75
N THR A 249 -16.39 18.14 14.96
CA THR A 249 -17.76 18.02 14.49
C THR A 249 -17.81 18.16 12.95
N LEU A 250 -18.76 17.44 12.31
CA LEU A 250 -18.98 17.55 10.87
C LEU A 250 -19.28 18.99 10.43
N ARG A 251 -19.97 19.77 11.27
CA ARG A 251 -20.25 21.20 11.02
C ARG A 251 -18.97 22.04 11.00
N GLN A 252 -18.04 21.80 11.95
CA GLN A 252 -16.73 22.48 11.96
C GLN A 252 -15.90 22.12 10.73
N TYR A 253 -15.89 20.83 10.37
CA TYR A 253 -15.22 20.33 9.17
C TYR A 253 -15.74 21.03 7.89
N LEU A 254 -17.06 21.03 7.69
CA LEU A 254 -17.70 21.69 6.55
C LEU A 254 -17.38 23.19 6.50
N MET A 255 -17.52 23.86 7.64
CA MET A 255 -17.25 25.29 7.74
C MET A 255 -15.80 25.63 7.36
N ARG A 256 -14.83 24.84 7.88
CA ARG A 256 -13.41 25.01 7.53
C ARG A 256 -13.17 24.83 6.02
N HIS A 257 -13.71 23.76 5.43
CA HIS A 257 -13.55 23.51 3.99
C HIS A 257 -14.22 24.58 3.10
N LYS A 258 -15.40 25.08 3.50
CA LYS A 258 -16.02 26.23 2.84
C LYS A 258 -15.13 27.48 2.89
N MET A 259 -14.47 27.74 4.00
CA MET A 259 -13.56 28.89 4.09
C MET A 259 -12.28 28.73 3.27
N ILE A 260 -11.75 27.51 3.16
CA ILE A 260 -10.62 27.20 2.28
C ILE A 260 -11.00 27.45 0.82
N GLU A 261 -12.17 27.00 0.41
CA GLU A 261 -12.68 27.23 -0.96
C GLU A 261 -12.98 28.71 -1.21
N ALA A 262 -13.53 29.41 -0.23
CA ALA A 262 -13.70 30.87 -0.32
C ALA A 262 -12.36 31.59 -0.50
N CYS A 263 -11.29 31.16 0.16
CA CYS A 263 -9.94 31.69 -0.04
C CYS A 263 -9.46 31.49 -1.47
N ARG A 264 -9.73 30.32 -2.07
CA ARG A 264 -9.41 30.03 -3.47
C ARG A 264 -10.16 30.99 -4.41
N LEU A 265 -11.48 31.11 -4.23
CA LEU A 265 -12.30 32.01 -5.05
C LEU A 265 -11.87 33.51 -4.91
N ILE A 266 -11.51 33.92 -3.69
CA ILE A 266 -11.01 35.30 -3.46
C ILE A 266 -9.72 35.56 -4.24
N LYS A 267 -8.84 34.59 -4.37
CA LYS A 267 -7.55 34.72 -5.07
C LYS A 267 -7.67 34.57 -6.59
N GLU A 268 -8.44 33.56 -7.02
CA GLU A 268 -8.45 33.14 -8.42
C GLU A 268 -9.54 33.80 -9.28
N THR A 269 -10.49 34.50 -8.63
CA THR A 269 -11.61 35.10 -9.34
C THR A 269 -11.78 36.58 -9.01
N ARG A 270 -12.55 37.29 -9.86
CA ARG A 270 -12.97 38.69 -9.64
C ARG A 270 -14.30 38.79 -8.89
N LEU A 271 -14.86 37.69 -8.40
CA LEU A 271 -16.12 37.68 -7.67
C LEU A 271 -16.06 38.60 -6.45
N THR A 272 -17.15 39.35 -6.24
CA THR A 272 -17.31 40.17 -5.04
C THR A 272 -17.47 39.29 -3.79
N HIS A 273 -17.24 39.84 -2.60
CA HIS A 273 -17.43 39.09 -1.35
C HIS A 273 -18.90 38.67 -1.16
N LYS A 274 -19.87 39.41 -1.74
CA LYS A 274 -21.29 39.06 -1.71
C LYS A 274 -21.57 37.83 -2.57
N GLU A 275 -21.01 37.78 -3.77
CA GLU A 275 -21.12 36.61 -4.67
C GLU A 275 -20.43 35.39 -4.08
N ILE A 276 -19.23 35.54 -3.52
CA ILE A 276 -18.53 34.43 -2.84
C ILE A 276 -19.35 33.92 -1.62
N ALA A 277 -19.96 34.82 -0.84
CA ALA A 277 -20.85 34.44 0.25
C ALA A 277 -22.03 33.59 -0.25
N ALA A 278 -22.65 34.00 -1.37
CA ALA A 278 -23.73 33.26 -1.99
C ALA A 278 -23.27 31.86 -2.51
N GLU A 279 -22.11 31.81 -3.17
CA GLU A 279 -21.51 30.52 -3.61
C GLU A 279 -21.21 29.57 -2.44
N MET A 280 -20.82 30.10 -1.28
CA MET A 280 -20.61 29.31 -0.06
C MET A 280 -21.92 28.95 0.66
N GLY A 281 -23.08 29.32 0.11
CA GLY A 281 -24.40 29.04 0.67
C GLY A 281 -24.78 29.93 1.87
N TYR A 282 -24.28 31.18 1.92
CA TYR A 282 -24.66 32.17 2.92
C TYR A 282 -25.67 33.13 2.33
N ASN A 283 -26.90 33.11 2.83
CA ASN A 283 -27.96 34.08 2.42
C ASN A 283 -27.65 35.51 2.88
N VAL A 284 -26.88 35.66 3.96
CA VAL A 284 -26.50 36.97 4.52
C VAL A 284 -24.97 37.11 4.50
N PRO A 285 -24.43 38.05 3.69
CA PRO A 285 -22.98 38.26 3.54
C PRO A 285 -22.25 38.57 4.85
N ALA A 286 -22.94 39.19 5.82
CA ALA A 286 -22.37 39.46 7.14
C ALA A 286 -22.07 38.17 7.93
N HIS A 287 -22.90 37.10 7.78
CA HIS A 287 -22.65 35.79 8.41
C HIS A 287 -21.42 35.11 7.80
N PHE A 288 -21.25 35.22 6.48
CA PHE A 288 -20.03 34.75 5.82
C PHE A 288 -18.80 35.48 6.34
N THR A 289 -18.82 36.80 6.40
CA THR A 289 -17.69 37.62 6.86
C THR A 289 -17.31 37.26 8.29
N ARG A 290 -18.29 37.04 9.17
CA ARG A 290 -18.07 36.60 10.56
C ARG A 290 -17.43 35.20 10.62
N ALA A 291 -17.96 34.24 9.88
CA ALA A 291 -17.45 32.87 9.81
C ALA A 291 -16.01 32.83 9.22
N PHE A 292 -15.78 33.60 8.16
CA PHE A 292 -14.45 33.72 7.54
C PHE A 292 -13.43 34.30 8.53
N ARG A 293 -13.78 35.41 9.23
CA ARG A 293 -12.91 36.01 10.25
C ARG A 293 -12.62 35.05 11.39
N GLN A 294 -13.61 34.28 11.82
CA GLN A 294 -13.45 33.31 12.92
C GLN A 294 -12.42 32.23 12.56
N ILE A 295 -12.43 31.71 11.32
CA ILE A 295 -11.58 30.62 10.88
C ILE A 295 -10.24 31.11 10.35
N MET A 296 -10.24 32.13 9.51
CA MET A 296 -9.03 32.63 8.84
C MET A 296 -8.34 33.77 9.61
N ARG A 297 -8.87 34.17 10.78
CA ARG A 297 -8.34 35.24 11.66
C ARG A 297 -8.22 36.62 10.99
N MET A 298 -8.82 36.79 9.80
CA MET A 298 -8.88 38.06 9.07
C MET A 298 -10.16 38.16 8.23
N THR A 299 -10.50 39.35 7.79
CA THR A 299 -11.67 39.56 6.92
C THR A 299 -11.39 39.16 5.47
N PRO A 300 -12.43 38.80 4.66
CA PRO A 300 -12.27 38.51 3.23
C PRO A 300 -11.58 39.61 2.46
N ARG A 301 -11.90 40.88 2.79
CA ARG A 301 -11.27 42.08 2.18
C ARG A 301 -9.76 42.13 2.44
N ARG A 302 -9.36 41.91 3.70
CA ARG A 302 -7.94 41.89 4.08
C ARG A 302 -7.21 40.71 3.43
N PHE A 303 -7.84 39.52 3.37
CA PHE A 303 -7.28 38.37 2.70
C PHE A 303 -7.03 38.63 1.20
N ARG A 304 -7.95 39.33 0.50
CA ARG A 304 -7.76 39.72 -0.90
C ARG A 304 -6.55 40.66 -1.10
N ALA A 305 -6.30 41.55 -0.15
CA ALA A 305 -5.19 42.48 -0.23
C ALA A 305 -3.83 41.84 0.06
N VAL A 306 -3.76 40.89 1.03
CA VAL A 306 -2.51 40.28 1.52
C VAL A 306 -2.18 38.96 0.82
N GLY A 307 -3.18 38.22 0.39
CA GLY A 307 -3.02 36.96 -0.36
C GLY A 307 -2.57 35.72 0.46
N THR A 308 -2.19 35.91 1.72
CA THR A 308 -1.68 34.82 2.58
C THR A 308 -2.38 34.81 3.94
N VAL A 309 -2.60 33.61 4.49
CA VAL A 309 -3.02 33.45 5.89
C VAL A 309 -1.76 33.54 6.75
N PRO A 310 -1.72 34.34 7.84
CA PRO A 310 -0.59 34.31 8.76
C PRO A 310 -0.40 32.87 9.28
N THR A 311 0.80 32.33 9.10
CA THR A 311 1.23 31.10 9.75
C THR A 311 1.31 31.36 11.26
N GLN A 312 0.60 30.58 12.06
CA GLN A 312 0.83 30.48 13.51
C GLN A 312 1.99 29.57 13.80
#